data_b7dedde39bf3e2dcea634433d840419c
#
_entry.id   b7dedde39bf3e2dcea634433d840419c
#
_cell.length_a   1.000
_cell.length_b   1.000
_cell.length_c   1.000
_cell.angle_alpha   90.00
_cell.angle_beta   90.00
_cell.angle_gamma   90.00
#
_symmetry.space_group_name_H-M   'P 1'
#
loop_
_entity.id
_entity.type
_entity.pdbx_description
1 polymer ?
#
loop_
_entity_poly.entity_id
_entity_poly.type
_entity_poly.pdbx_seq_one_letter_code
_entity_poly.pdbx_strand_id
1 'polypeptide(L)'
;MAYYEDNKEDKYLVDEKVKLDYVIYKSLVLEDDTLNYNIEKDSLMSEAFILSDEANYTSFDQALDSYKKTIEDTISVSQALQGFSGIPSEMGNSRKVIRFAFDGDINMVSTPFEMNNGIAVFRILEKDKESYKPFSEVKESIERILMRDLKAEKAKTMISEFKNANWSDIANSNDLINFESQSEGKISANYKGIGKSPELEGELSALNEPGDVSGLIKTPTSFAFAKLINIAAIDEEDYEEKYPNIKSQLLLSKRFSGGYNEWLRSRKENIEVEDWRHLIY
;
A
#
# COMPACT_ATOMS: atom_id res chain seq x y z
N MET A 1 9.92 -24.36 1.95
CA MET A 1 11.21 -23.82 1.51
C MET A 1 11.14 -23.33 0.06
N ALA A 2 10.81 -24.14 -0.96
CA ALA A 2 10.78 -23.66 -2.36
C ALA A 2 10.00 -22.35 -2.54
N TYR A 3 8.74 -22.29 -2.08
CA TYR A 3 7.94 -21.06 -2.16
C TYR A 3 8.62 -19.81 -1.54
N TYR A 4 9.36 -19.99 -0.44
CA TYR A 4 10.08 -18.91 0.20
C TYR A 4 11.24 -18.43 -0.69
N GLU A 5 12.05 -19.35 -1.21
CA GLU A 5 13.18 -19.01 -2.09
C GLU A 5 12.70 -18.33 -3.39
N ASP A 6 11.61 -18.84 -4.00
CA ASP A 6 11.03 -18.29 -5.24
C ASP A 6 10.44 -16.87 -5.06
N ASN A 7 10.08 -16.50 -3.82
CA ASN A 7 9.45 -15.20 -3.51
C ASN A 7 10.30 -14.34 -2.57
N LYS A 8 11.55 -14.71 -2.32
CA LYS A 8 12.40 -14.10 -1.30
C LYS A 8 12.65 -12.62 -1.59
N GLU A 9 12.98 -12.28 -2.81
CA GLU A 9 13.29 -10.92 -3.24
C GLU A 9 12.03 -10.03 -3.27
N ASP A 10 10.91 -10.57 -3.75
CA ASP A 10 9.70 -9.77 -3.94
C ASP A 10 8.88 -9.56 -2.67
N LYS A 11 8.87 -10.55 -1.75
CA LYS A 11 7.94 -10.56 -0.62
C LYS A 11 8.58 -10.51 0.76
N TYR A 12 9.85 -10.88 0.85
CA TYR A 12 10.53 -11.05 2.14
C TYR A 12 11.77 -10.19 2.28
N LEU A 13 12.03 -9.33 1.30
CA LEU A 13 13.08 -8.32 1.39
C LEU A 13 12.73 -7.34 2.51
N VAL A 14 13.72 -7.02 3.32
CA VAL A 14 13.69 -5.97 4.33
C VAL A 14 14.73 -4.95 3.92
N ASP A 15 14.25 -3.80 3.52
CA ASP A 15 15.10 -2.69 3.09
C ASP A 15 16.07 -2.26 4.20
N GLU A 16 17.20 -1.74 3.80
CA GLU A 16 18.17 -1.10 4.70
C GLU A 16 17.48 0.00 5.51
N LYS A 17 17.79 0.05 6.82
CA LYS A 17 17.27 1.05 7.75
C LYS A 17 18.39 1.61 8.60
N VAL A 18 18.23 2.86 8.99
CA VAL A 18 19.15 3.54 9.88
C VAL A 18 18.37 4.06 11.10
N LYS A 19 18.85 3.72 12.29
CA LYS A 19 18.28 4.25 13.53
C LYS A 19 18.98 5.55 13.89
N LEU A 20 18.20 6.56 14.18
CA LEU A 20 18.67 7.88 14.57
C LEU A 20 18.08 8.25 15.92
N ASP A 21 18.91 8.68 16.83
CA ASP A 21 18.49 9.49 17.97
C ASP A 21 18.44 10.94 17.54
N TYR A 22 17.55 11.71 18.13
CA TYR A 22 17.52 13.14 17.88
C TYR A 22 17.13 13.97 19.11
N VAL A 23 17.58 15.21 19.08
CA VAL A 23 17.09 16.29 19.94
C VAL A 23 16.49 17.36 19.07
N ILE A 24 15.40 17.96 19.51
CA ILE A 24 14.72 19.02 18.78
C ILE A 24 14.55 20.27 19.64
N TYR A 25 14.87 21.40 19.06
CA TYR A 25 14.65 22.75 19.59
C TYR A 25 13.35 23.26 18.97
N LYS A 26 12.24 23.18 19.71
CA LYS A 26 10.90 23.56 19.22
C LYS A 26 10.73 25.09 19.33
N SER A 27 10.21 25.69 18.26
CA SER A 27 9.79 27.10 18.31
C SER A 27 8.52 27.23 19.17
N LEU A 28 8.49 28.27 19.98
CA LEU A 28 7.33 28.65 20.78
C LEU A 28 6.54 29.82 20.15
N VAL A 29 7.13 30.46 19.14
CA VAL A 29 6.48 31.56 18.40
C VAL A 29 5.62 30.98 17.28
N LEU A 30 4.42 31.52 17.13
CA LEU A 30 3.52 31.14 16.06
C LEU A 30 4.07 31.62 14.71
N GLU A 31 3.92 30.84 13.66
CA GLU A 31 4.36 31.17 12.29
C GLU A 31 3.76 32.48 11.73
N ASP A 32 2.61 32.91 12.24
CA ASP A 32 1.95 34.17 11.87
C ASP A 32 2.74 35.42 12.26
N ASP A 33 3.64 35.32 13.27
CA ASP A 33 4.55 36.38 13.66
C ASP A 33 5.94 36.17 13.02
N THR A 34 6.03 36.38 11.73
CA THR A 34 7.20 36.09 10.91
C THR A 34 8.49 36.74 11.37
N LEU A 35 8.44 37.93 11.99
CA LEU A 35 9.65 38.61 12.46
C LEU A 35 10.21 37.94 13.71
N ASN A 36 9.37 37.72 14.72
CA ASN A 36 9.78 37.07 15.97
C ASN A 36 10.12 35.60 15.75
N TYR A 37 9.39 34.93 14.84
CA TYR A 37 9.69 33.56 14.41
C TYR A 37 11.10 33.44 13.83
N ASN A 38 11.51 34.33 12.93
CA ASN A 38 12.85 34.29 12.34
C ASN A 38 13.96 34.55 13.35
N ILE A 39 13.75 35.50 14.28
CA ILE A 39 14.70 35.80 15.34
C ILE A 39 14.87 34.59 16.29
N GLU A 40 13.78 33.97 16.72
CA GLU A 40 13.80 32.77 17.55
C GLU A 40 14.48 31.61 16.83
N LYS A 41 14.13 31.39 15.55
CA LYS A 41 14.71 30.35 14.71
C LYS A 41 16.24 30.48 14.60
N ASP A 42 16.76 31.69 14.38
CA ASP A 42 18.21 31.95 14.33
C ASP A 42 18.88 31.65 15.65
N SER A 43 18.22 31.97 16.78
CA SER A 43 18.70 31.62 18.14
C SER A 43 18.73 30.10 18.32
N LEU A 44 17.64 29.40 18.01
CA LEU A 44 17.55 27.92 18.10
C LEU A 44 18.57 27.23 17.19
N MET A 45 18.78 27.76 16.00
CA MET A 45 19.80 27.26 15.08
C MET A 45 21.19 27.40 15.68
N SER A 46 21.48 28.55 16.30
CA SER A 46 22.79 28.81 16.96
C SER A 46 23.01 27.87 18.16
N GLU A 47 22.00 27.67 19.00
CA GLU A 47 22.06 26.72 20.11
C GLU A 47 22.27 25.29 19.64
N ALA A 48 21.55 24.88 18.58
CA ALA A 48 21.68 23.55 17.99
C ALA A 48 23.08 23.34 17.36
N PHE A 49 23.67 24.38 16.74
CA PHE A 49 25.05 24.32 16.26
C PHE A 49 26.08 24.12 17.38
N ILE A 50 25.93 24.85 18.48
CA ILE A 50 26.82 24.71 19.65
C ILE A 50 26.76 23.28 20.20
N LEU A 51 25.55 22.71 20.35
CA LEU A 51 25.39 21.33 20.78
C LEU A 51 26.00 20.35 19.79
N SER A 52 25.75 20.52 18.46
CA SER A 52 26.31 19.67 17.44
C SER A 52 27.83 19.70 17.40
N ASP A 53 28.43 20.87 17.54
CA ASP A 53 29.89 21.06 17.59
C ASP A 53 30.51 20.39 18.83
N GLU A 54 29.95 20.62 20.01
CA GLU A 54 30.37 19.94 21.25
C GLU A 54 30.26 18.42 21.14
N ALA A 55 29.17 17.92 20.56
CA ALA A 55 28.95 16.51 20.37
C ALA A 55 29.98 15.84 19.45
N ASN A 56 30.47 16.56 18.44
CA ASN A 56 31.53 16.08 17.57
C ASN A 56 32.92 16.08 18.23
N TYR A 57 33.14 16.91 19.25
CA TYR A 57 34.39 16.92 20.02
C TYR A 57 34.41 15.93 21.17
N THR A 58 33.26 15.67 21.78
CA THR A 58 33.15 14.82 22.97
C THR A 58 32.32 13.55 22.62
N SER A 59 31.05 13.61 22.90
CA SER A 59 30.04 12.64 22.46
C SER A 59 28.66 13.27 22.52
N PHE A 60 27.69 12.69 21.79
CA PHE A 60 26.33 13.19 21.81
C PHE A 60 25.72 13.23 23.21
N ASP A 61 25.95 12.17 23.99
CA ASP A 61 25.40 12.07 25.34
C ASP A 61 26.05 13.11 26.30
N GLN A 62 27.36 13.32 26.21
CA GLN A 62 28.05 14.35 27.00
C GLN A 62 27.61 15.77 26.66
N ALA A 63 27.42 16.05 25.37
CA ALA A 63 26.89 17.33 24.92
C ALA A 63 25.45 17.54 25.44
N LEU A 64 24.60 16.53 25.38
CA LEU A 64 23.23 16.61 25.92
C LEU A 64 23.25 16.94 27.43
N ASP A 65 24.09 16.26 28.19
CA ASP A 65 24.25 16.52 29.63
C ASP A 65 24.72 17.95 29.90
N SER A 66 25.73 18.44 29.15
CA SER A 66 26.28 19.79 29.29
C SER A 66 25.23 20.88 29.05
N TYR A 67 24.36 20.68 28.06
CA TYR A 67 23.30 21.63 27.69
C TYR A 67 21.93 21.29 28.30
N LYS A 68 21.87 20.32 29.21
CA LYS A 68 20.63 19.85 29.88
C LYS A 68 19.50 19.53 28.88
N LYS A 69 19.89 18.91 27.80
CA LYS A 69 18.95 18.39 26.79
C LYS A 69 18.79 16.88 26.96
N THR A 70 17.71 16.35 26.43
CA THR A 70 17.43 14.90 26.42
C THR A 70 17.11 14.47 25.02
N ILE A 71 17.38 13.21 24.70
CA ILE A 71 16.91 12.60 23.46
C ILE A 71 15.38 12.69 23.44
N GLU A 72 14.82 13.26 22.37
CA GLU A 72 13.37 13.36 22.20
C GLU A 72 12.79 11.98 21.87
N ASP A 73 13.38 11.28 20.90
CA ASP A 73 12.98 9.93 20.50
C ASP A 73 14.08 9.27 19.66
N THR A 74 13.93 7.96 19.42
CA THR A 74 14.72 7.17 18.49
C THR A 74 13.85 6.76 17.31
N ILE A 75 14.20 7.18 16.11
CA ILE A 75 13.48 6.89 14.88
C ILE A 75 14.26 5.92 13.98
N SER A 76 13.53 5.16 13.16
CA SER A 76 14.12 4.28 12.15
C SER A 76 13.75 4.80 10.77
N VAL A 77 14.75 5.26 10.02
CA VAL A 77 14.55 5.84 8.69
C VAL A 77 14.92 4.87 7.57
N SER A 78 14.22 4.99 6.45
CA SER A 78 14.45 4.23 5.22
C SER A 78 14.58 5.15 4.01
N GLN A 79 15.11 4.66 2.91
CA GLN A 79 15.23 5.41 1.65
C GLN A 79 13.92 5.54 0.87
N ALA A 80 12.78 5.15 1.45
CA ALA A 80 11.49 5.18 0.78
C ALA A 80 11.16 6.56 0.19
N LEU A 81 10.85 6.59 -1.10
CA LEU A 81 10.64 7.83 -1.87
C LEU A 81 9.31 8.53 -1.59
N GLN A 82 8.35 7.89 -0.92
CA GLN A 82 7.02 8.44 -0.67
C GLN A 82 6.57 8.20 0.77
N GLY A 83 6.47 9.29 1.53
CA GLY A 83 5.60 9.42 2.70
C GLY A 83 5.95 8.65 3.97
N PHE A 84 6.82 7.65 3.91
CA PHE A 84 7.16 6.78 5.05
C PHE A 84 8.66 6.58 5.22
N SER A 85 9.39 7.69 5.21
CA SER A 85 10.84 7.65 5.49
C SER A 85 11.17 7.27 6.94
N GLY A 86 10.18 7.21 7.83
CA GLY A 86 10.36 6.99 9.26
C GLY A 86 10.57 8.27 10.06
N ILE A 87 10.67 9.43 9.41
CA ILE A 87 10.68 10.73 10.10
C ILE A 87 9.26 11.04 10.58
N PRO A 88 9.06 11.46 11.85
CA PRO A 88 7.75 11.86 12.37
C PRO A 88 7.06 12.91 11.49
N SER A 89 5.75 12.77 11.27
CA SER A 89 4.99 13.63 10.36
C SER A 89 5.01 15.11 10.73
N GLU A 90 5.07 15.41 12.02
CA GLU A 90 5.19 16.78 12.56
C GLU A 90 6.54 17.42 12.23
N MET A 91 7.59 16.64 12.02
CA MET A 91 8.89 17.13 11.58
C MET A 91 8.94 17.36 10.06
N GLY A 92 8.04 16.74 9.32
CA GLY A 92 8.02 16.75 7.87
C GLY A 92 9.06 15.83 7.22
N ASN A 93 9.01 15.72 5.90
CA ASN A 93 9.97 14.91 5.14
C ASN A 93 11.22 15.71 4.83
N SER A 94 12.40 15.17 5.14
CA SER A 94 13.68 15.79 4.86
C SER A 94 14.64 14.83 4.16
N ARG A 95 14.90 15.08 2.89
CA ARG A 95 15.92 14.33 2.14
C ARG A 95 17.33 14.55 2.69
N LYS A 96 17.59 15.70 3.31
CA LYS A 96 18.88 15.99 3.93
C LYS A 96 19.14 15.07 5.14
N VAL A 97 18.10 14.81 5.95
CA VAL A 97 18.19 13.87 7.09
C VAL A 97 18.41 12.45 6.57
N ILE A 98 17.67 12.02 5.54
CA ILE A 98 17.84 10.68 4.95
C ILE A 98 19.26 10.52 4.40
N ARG A 99 19.74 11.49 3.63
CA ARG A 99 21.11 11.44 3.09
C ARG A 99 22.15 11.37 4.22
N PHE A 100 22.02 12.20 5.25
CA PHE A 100 22.90 12.14 6.41
C PHE A 100 22.89 10.75 7.05
N ALA A 101 21.71 10.15 7.24
CA ALA A 101 21.56 8.84 7.85
C ALA A 101 22.30 7.75 7.07
N PHE A 102 22.14 7.73 5.75
CA PHE A 102 22.71 6.66 4.92
C PHE A 102 24.19 6.88 4.57
N ASP A 103 24.62 8.13 4.36
CA ASP A 103 26.00 8.46 3.99
C ASP A 103 26.94 8.53 5.20
N GLY A 104 26.46 8.92 6.40
CA GLY A 104 27.26 9.08 7.61
C GLY A 104 27.69 7.78 8.28
N ASP A 105 28.60 7.83 9.22
CA ASP A 105 29.05 6.68 10.02
C ASP A 105 28.26 6.56 11.34
N ILE A 106 28.27 5.37 11.96
CA ILE A 106 27.69 5.15 13.29
C ILE A 106 28.34 6.10 14.31
N ASN A 107 27.53 6.69 15.18
CA ASN A 107 27.84 7.75 16.14
C ASN A 107 28.13 9.13 15.53
N MET A 108 28.06 9.28 14.21
CA MET A 108 28.15 10.61 13.59
C MET A 108 26.98 11.47 14.02
N VAL A 109 27.27 12.75 14.38
CA VAL A 109 26.28 13.75 14.74
C VAL A 109 26.11 14.72 13.58
N SER A 110 24.87 15.03 13.23
CA SER A 110 24.56 15.94 12.14
C SER A 110 24.83 17.39 12.51
N THR A 111 25.03 18.24 11.50
CA THR A 111 24.70 19.65 11.64
C THR A 111 23.21 19.83 11.92
N PRO A 112 22.77 20.97 12.48
CA PRO A 112 21.35 21.23 12.67
C PRO A 112 20.57 21.21 11.37
N PHE A 113 19.42 20.52 11.40
CA PHE A 113 18.46 20.51 10.30
C PHE A 113 17.21 21.29 10.68
N GLU A 114 16.77 22.16 9.80
CA GLU A 114 15.48 22.80 9.91
C GLU A 114 14.38 21.79 9.55
N MET A 115 13.45 21.62 10.48
CA MET A 115 12.28 20.74 10.37
C MET A 115 11.01 21.58 10.55
N ASN A 116 9.85 21.03 10.20
CA ASN A 116 8.59 21.79 10.29
C ASN A 116 8.25 22.29 11.70
N ASN A 117 8.67 21.56 12.73
CA ASN A 117 8.34 21.85 14.13
C ASN A 117 9.54 22.37 14.94
N GLY A 118 10.66 22.74 14.30
CA GLY A 118 11.84 23.27 14.98
C GLY A 118 13.15 22.93 14.32
N ILE A 119 14.24 23.02 15.06
CA ILE A 119 15.59 22.69 14.63
C ILE A 119 16.02 21.39 15.30
N ALA A 120 16.42 20.40 14.51
CA ALA A 120 16.81 19.08 15.02
C ALA A 120 18.28 18.77 14.75
N VAL A 121 18.91 18.07 15.71
CA VAL A 121 20.25 17.47 15.57
C VAL A 121 20.09 15.95 15.76
N PHE A 122 20.65 15.19 14.83
CA PHE A 122 20.54 13.74 14.78
C PHE A 122 21.88 13.07 15.05
N ARG A 123 21.83 11.89 15.69
CA ARG A 123 22.97 10.97 15.80
C ARG A 123 22.61 9.66 15.13
N ILE A 124 23.51 9.09 14.33
CA ILE A 124 23.36 7.75 13.77
C ILE A 124 23.68 6.73 14.86
N LEU A 125 22.67 5.94 15.24
CA LEU A 125 22.80 4.95 16.30
C LEU A 125 23.18 3.58 15.74
N GLU A 126 22.50 3.13 14.69
CA GLU A 126 22.64 1.80 14.11
C GLU A 126 22.29 1.81 12.63
N LYS A 127 22.94 0.95 11.86
CA LYS A 127 22.62 0.72 10.44
C LYS A 127 22.27 -0.75 10.24
N ASP A 128 20.99 -1.01 9.97
CA ASP A 128 20.50 -2.33 9.62
C ASP A 128 20.62 -2.51 8.11
N LYS A 129 21.50 -3.39 7.68
CA LYS A 129 21.67 -3.70 6.25
C LYS A 129 20.44 -4.38 5.69
N GLU A 130 20.24 -4.24 4.39
CA GLU A 130 19.28 -5.02 3.64
C GLU A 130 19.39 -6.51 4.00
N SER A 131 18.27 -7.12 4.25
CA SER A 131 18.19 -8.51 4.70
C SER A 131 16.89 -9.16 4.25
N TYR A 132 16.68 -10.42 4.61
CA TYR A 132 15.44 -11.11 4.33
C TYR A 132 14.80 -11.57 5.63
N LYS A 133 13.48 -11.48 5.72
CA LYS A 133 12.73 -12.06 6.85
C LYS A 133 13.09 -13.55 6.95
N PRO A 134 13.54 -14.04 8.12
CA PRO A 134 13.88 -15.45 8.30
C PRO A 134 12.68 -16.34 7.97
N PHE A 135 12.93 -17.48 7.36
CA PHE A 135 11.87 -18.45 7.04
C PHE A 135 11.02 -18.81 8.26
N SER A 136 11.63 -18.90 9.44
CA SER A 136 10.93 -19.19 10.71
C SER A 136 9.81 -18.21 11.02
N GLU A 137 9.99 -16.92 10.72
CA GLU A 137 8.98 -15.85 10.96
C GLU A 137 7.83 -15.90 9.96
N VAL A 138 8.10 -16.31 8.73
CA VAL A 138 7.12 -16.28 7.64
C VAL A 138 6.49 -17.66 7.36
N LYS A 139 6.97 -18.70 8.00
CA LYS A 139 6.56 -20.10 7.78
C LYS A 139 5.04 -20.28 7.86
N GLU A 140 4.42 -19.82 8.94
CA GLU A 140 2.97 -19.96 9.13
C GLU A 140 2.15 -19.18 8.07
N SER A 141 2.66 -18.05 7.64
CA SER A 141 2.05 -17.26 6.57
C SER A 141 2.11 -17.99 5.24
N ILE A 142 3.28 -18.59 4.93
CA ILE A 142 3.49 -19.41 3.72
C ILE A 142 2.60 -20.65 3.75
N GLU A 143 2.53 -21.34 4.87
CA GLU A 143 1.67 -22.53 5.01
C GLU A 143 0.20 -22.19 4.75
N ARG A 144 -0.29 -21.04 5.26
CA ARG A 144 -1.66 -20.58 4.98
C ARG A 144 -1.89 -20.27 3.50
N ILE A 145 -0.92 -19.67 2.83
CA ILE A 145 -1.00 -19.38 1.39
C ILE A 145 -1.06 -20.68 0.60
N LEU A 146 -0.12 -21.61 0.84
CA LEU A 146 -0.06 -22.87 0.13
C LEU A 146 -1.29 -23.75 0.38
N MET A 147 -1.80 -23.78 1.61
CA MET A 147 -3.04 -24.50 1.93
C MET A 147 -4.25 -23.90 1.22
N ARG A 148 -4.32 -22.59 1.11
CA ARG A 148 -5.38 -21.92 0.36
C ARG A 148 -5.30 -22.28 -1.13
N ASP A 149 -4.11 -22.25 -1.69
CA ASP A 149 -3.89 -22.53 -3.11
C ASP A 149 -4.20 -24.02 -3.43
N LEU A 150 -3.77 -24.95 -2.57
CA LEU A 150 -4.13 -26.37 -2.68
C LEU A 150 -5.63 -26.63 -2.57
N LYS A 151 -6.31 -25.93 -1.64
CA LYS A 151 -7.77 -26.01 -1.51
C LYS A 151 -8.46 -25.45 -2.76
N ALA A 152 -7.93 -24.35 -3.31
CA ALA A 152 -8.47 -23.76 -4.54
C ALA A 152 -8.33 -24.71 -5.73
N GLU A 153 -7.17 -25.35 -5.94
CA GLU A 153 -6.97 -26.31 -7.00
C GLU A 153 -7.88 -27.55 -6.84
N LYS A 154 -8.03 -28.06 -5.62
CA LYS A 154 -8.95 -29.16 -5.34
C LYS A 154 -10.41 -28.76 -5.63
N ALA A 155 -10.84 -27.58 -5.19
CA ALA A 155 -12.19 -27.10 -5.44
C ALA A 155 -12.44 -26.91 -6.94
N LYS A 156 -11.48 -26.35 -7.67
CA LYS A 156 -11.52 -26.20 -9.12
C LYS A 156 -11.71 -27.53 -9.84
N THR A 157 -10.93 -28.53 -9.48
CA THR A 157 -11.03 -29.86 -10.07
C THR A 157 -12.39 -30.48 -9.78
N MET A 158 -12.83 -30.42 -8.53
CA MET A 158 -14.12 -30.99 -8.10
C MET A 158 -15.29 -30.36 -8.86
N ILE A 159 -15.39 -29.05 -8.92
CA ILE A 159 -16.53 -28.39 -9.54
C ILE A 159 -16.52 -28.56 -11.08
N SER A 160 -15.34 -28.67 -11.69
CA SER A 160 -15.21 -28.85 -13.14
C SER A 160 -15.86 -30.14 -13.66
N GLU A 161 -15.92 -31.17 -12.81
CA GLU A 161 -16.59 -32.43 -13.15
C GLU A 161 -18.12 -32.30 -13.28
N PHE A 162 -18.68 -31.24 -12.66
CA PHE A 162 -20.13 -31.05 -12.55
C PHE A 162 -20.69 -30.01 -13.54
N LYS A 163 -19.90 -29.49 -14.45
CA LYS A 163 -20.32 -28.43 -15.37
C LYS A 163 -21.64 -28.76 -16.10
N ASN A 164 -21.79 -30.01 -16.57
CA ASN A 164 -22.92 -30.46 -17.37
C ASN A 164 -23.94 -31.31 -16.60
N ALA A 165 -23.81 -31.36 -15.27
CA ALA A 165 -24.68 -32.18 -14.44
C ALA A 165 -25.94 -31.42 -13.97
N ASN A 166 -26.84 -32.11 -13.28
CA ASN A 166 -27.96 -31.47 -12.60
C ASN A 166 -27.46 -30.82 -11.29
N TRP A 167 -27.30 -29.50 -11.29
CA TRP A 167 -26.68 -28.76 -10.17
C TRP A 167 -27.48 -28.85 -8.86
N SER A 168 -28.82 -28.91 -8.95
CA SER A 168 -29.68 -29.08 -7.78
C SER A 168 -29.44 -30.41 -7.09
N ASP A 169 -29.35 -31.50 -7.85
CA ASP A 169 -29.15 -32.83 -7.30
C ASP A 169 -27.76 -32.97 -6.65
N ILE A 170 -26.73 -32.36 -7.27
CA ILE A 170 -25.38 -32.37 -6.76
C ILE A 170 -25.28 -31.56 -5.47
N ALA A 171 -25.88 -30.38 -5.40
CA ALA A 171 -25.90 -29.57 -4.19
C ALA A 171 -26.60 -30.27 -3.03
N ASN A 172 -27.64 -31.06 -3.32
CA ASN A 172 -28.31 -31.88 -2.31
C ASN A 172 -27.49 -33.08 -1.80
N SER A 173 -26.50 -33.52 -2.58
CA SER A 173 -25.68 -34.69 -2.28
C SER A 173 -24.27 -34.35 -1.79
N ASN A 174 -23.85 -33.09 -1.87
CA ASN A 174 -22.51 -32.65 -1.54
C ASN A 174 -22.48 -31.28 -0.80
N ASP A 175 -22.21 -31.34 0.48
CA ASP A 175 -22.18 -30.16 1.39
C ASP A 175 -21.14 -29.08 1.00
N LEU A 176 -20.19 -29.39 0.12
CA LEU A 176 -19.20 -28.42 -0.37
C LEU A 176 -19.69 -27.65 -1.60
N ILE A 177 -20.84 -27.99 -2.16
CA ILE A 177 -21.41 -27.38 -3.36
C ILE A 177 -22.75 -26.75 -3.02
N ASN A 178 -22.87 -25.47 -3.31
CA ASN A 178 -24.13 -24.74 -3.13
C ASN A 178 -24.74 -24.45 -4.50
N PHE A 179 -26.03 -24.63 -4.61
CA PHE A 179 -26.83 -24.21 -5.74
C PHE A 179 -27.72 -23.04 -5.35
N GLU A 180 -27.57 -21.91 -6.06
CA GLU A 180 -28.36 -20.71 -5.82
C GLU A 180 -29.09 -20.34 -7.09
N SER A 181 -30.38 -20.09 -6.97
CA SER A 181 -31.18 -19.51 -8.03
C SER A 181 -31.30 -18.02 -7.83
N GLN A 182 -30.88 -17.24 -8.80
CA GLN A 182 -31.00 -15.79 -8.79
C GLN A 182 -32.05 -15.38 -9.80
N SER A 183 -33.04 -14.58 -9.38
CA SER A 183 -34.10 -14.12 -10.27
C SER A 183 -33.63 -13.07 -11.28
N GLU A 184 -32.65 -12.23 -10.90
CA GLU A 184 -32.11 -11.19 -11.77
C GLU A 184 -30.59 -11.07 -11.61
N GLY A 185 -29.85 -11.09 -12.70
CA GLY A 185 -28.44 -10.73 -12.78
C GLY A 185 -28.30 -9.31 -13.31
N LYS A 186 -27.62 -8.43 -12.58
CA LYS A 186 -27.34 -7.05 -12.99
C LYS A 186 -25.85 -6.78 -12.88
N ILE A 187 -25.32 -5.91 -13.74
CA ILE A 187 -23.93 -5.42 -13.62
C ILE A 187 -23.75 -4.76 -12.25
N SER A 188 -22.65 -5.06 -11.60
CA SER A 188 -22.33 -4.62 -10.23
C SER A 188 -23.29 -5.14 -9.14
N ALA A 189 -24.01 -6.22 -9.43
CA ALA A 189 -24.85 -6.89 -8.45
C ALA A 189 -24.00 -7.58 -7.37
N ASN A 190 -24.62 -7.76 -6.23
CA ASN A 190 -24.08 -8.59 -5.15
C ASN A 190 -24.74 -9.97 -5.24
N TYR A 191 -24.05 -10.93 -5.86
CA TYR A 191 -24.58 -12.27 -6.07
C TYR A 191 -24.51 -13.09 -4.79
N LYS A 192 -25.61 -13.73 -4.43
CA LYS A 192 -25.71 -14.55 -3.23
C LYS A 192 -24.67 -15.67 -3.24
N GLY A 193 -23.91 -15.82 -2.16
CA GLY A 193 -22.85 -16.82 -2.04
C GLY A 193 -21.54 -16.50 -2.77
N ILE A 194 -21.53 -15.47 -3.62
CA ILE A 194 -20.34 -15.07 -4.41
C ILE A 194 -19.88 -13.65 -4.04
N GLY A 195 -20.82 -12.75 -3.80
CA GLY A 195 -20.53 -11.33 -3.64
C GLY A 195 -20.45 -10.58 -4.97
N LYS A 196 -19.75 -9.45 -4.99
CA LYS A 196 -19.41 -8.74 -6.23
C LYS A 196 -18.21 -9.42 -6.88
N SER A 197 -18.35 -9.79 -8.15
CA SER A 197 -17.30 -10.45 -8.91
C SER A 197 -17.30 -9.97 -10.36
N PRO A 198 -16.30 -9.15 -10.73
CA PRO A 198 -16.10 -8.73 -12.13
C PRO A 198 -15.93 -9.90 -13.08
N GLU A 199 -15.32 -10.99 -12.61
CA GLU A 199 -15.13 -12.22 -13.41
C GLU A 199 -16.48 -12.87 -13.72
N LEU A 200 -17.40 -12.93 -12.75
CA LEU A 200 -18.75 -13.43 -12.98
C LEU A 200 -19.51 -12.54 -13.95
N GLU A 201 -19.41 -11.22 -13.80
CA GLU A 201 -20.07 -10.28 -14.71
C GLU A 201 -19.57 -10.43 -16.16
N GLY A 202 -18.25 -10.60 -16.33
CA GLY A 202 -17.64 -10.84 -17.64
C GLY A 202 -18.15 -12.13 -18.28
N GLU A 203 -18.17 -13.22 -17.54
CA GLU A 203 -18.68 -14.52 -18.02
C GLU A 203 -20.19 -14.47 -18.34
N LEU A 204 -20.98 -13.80 -17.48
CA LEU A 204 -22.41 -13.63 -17.75
C LEU A 204 -22.68 -12.81 -19.01
N SER A 205 -21.87 -11.80 -19.27
CA SER A 205 -21.98 -10.96 -20.48
C SER A 205 -21.65 -11.71 -21.77
N ALA A 206 -20.95 -12.84 -21.68
CA ALA A 206 -20.62 -13.69 -22.81
C ALA A 206 -21.73 -14.72 -23.16
N LEU A 207 -22.72 -14.89 -22.26
CA LEU A 207 -23.86 -15.82 -22.52
C LEU A 207 -24.90 -15.12 -23.37
N ASN A 208 -25.34 -15.80 -24.44
CA ASN A 208 -26.23 -15.20 -25.44
C ASN A 208 -27.61 -15.84 -25.50
N GLU A 209 -27.70 -17.12 -25.16
CA GLU A 209 -28.95 -17.89 -25.32
C GLU A 209 -29.36 -18.57 -24.00
N PRO A 210 -30.66 -18.63 -23.69
CA PRO A 210 -31.16 -19.41 -22.58
C PRO A 210 -30.67 -20.87 -22.64
N GLY A 211 -30.06 -21.34 -21.58
CA GLY A 211 -29.41 -22.65 -21.48
C GLY A 211 -27.90 -22.62 -21.55
N ASP A 212 -27.30 -21.53 -22.00
CA ASP A 212 -25.83 -21.35 -22.00
C ASP A 212 -25.24 -21.46 -20.59
N VAL A 213 -24.09 -22.11 -20.54
CA VAL A 213 -23.33 -22.29 -19.27
C VAL A 213 -21.98 -21.60 -19.41
N SER A 214 -21.66 -20.77 -18.44
CA SER A 214 -20.39 -20.02 -18.37
C SER A 214 -19.16 -20.92 -18.38
N GLY A 215 -18.00 -20.31 -18.59
CA GLY A 215 -16.72 -20.84 -18.18
C GLY A 215 -16.64 -21.04 -16.65
N LEU A 216 -15.56 -21.62 -16.17
CA LEU A 216 -15.29 -21.72 -14.74
C LEU A 216 -14.93 -20.35 -14.19
N ILE A 217 -15.75 -19.85 -13.29
CA ILE A 217 -15.61 -18.52 -12.67
C ILE A 217 -14.85 -18.68 -11.37
N LYS A 218 -13.74 -17.95 -11.21
CA LYS A 218 -13.04 -17.83 -9.95
C LYS A 218 -13.62 -16.65 -9.17
N THR A 219 -14.06 -16.91 -7.95
CA THR A 219 -14.53 -15.86 -7.03
C THR A 219 -13.50 -15.65 -5.93
N PRO A 220 -13.62 -14.63 -5.07
CA PRO A 220 -12.70 -14.41 -3.96
C PRO A 220 -12.55 -15.61 -3.01
N THR A 221 -13.59 -16.42 -2.86
CA THR A 221 -13.65 -17.51 -1.87
C THR A 221 -13.98 -18.88 -2.43
N SER A 222 -14.39 -18.96 -3.73
CA SER A 222 -14.90 -20.20 -4.34
C SER A 222 -14.69 -20.24 -5.85
N PHE A 223 -15.20 -21.31 -6.47
CA PHE A 223 -15.38 -21.42 -7.90
C PHE A 223 -16.86 -21.64 -8.23
N ALA A 224 -17.32 -21.14 -9.35
CA ALA A 224 -18.71 -21.23 -9.74
C ALA A 224 -18.88 -21.48 -11.24
N PHE A 225 -20.04 -22.01 -11.61
CA PHE A 225 -20.63 -21.93 -12.93
C PHE A 225 -21.94 -21.16 -12.87
N ALA A 226 -22.25 -20.44 -13.92
CA ALA A 226 -23.52 -19.77 -14.10
C ALA A 226 -24.24 -20.33 -15.33
N LYS A 227 -25.57 -20.47 -15.24
CA LYS A 227 -26.41 -20.88 -16.37
C LYS A 227 -27.43 -19.78 -16.64
N LEU A 228 -27.48 -19.35 -17.88
CA LEU A 228 -28.45 -18.37 -18.33
C LEU A 228 -29.81 -19.02 -18.44
N ILE A 229 -30.79 -18.49 -17.74
CA ILE A 229 -32.18 -18.97 -17.81
C ILE A 229 -32.99 -18.13 -18.79
N ASN A 230 -32.82 -16.81 -18.73
CA ASN A 230 -33.51 -15.85 -19.55
C ASN A 230 -32.75 -14.55 -19.67
N ILE A 231 -32.93 -13.79 -20.72
CA ILE A 231 -32.45 -12.41 -20.91
C ILE A 231 -33.68 -11.51 -20.89
N ALA A 232 -33.70 -10.56 -19.97
CA ALA A 232 -34.72 -9.53 -19.98
C ALA A 232 -34.56 -8.63 -21.23
N ALA A 233 -35.61 -8.40 -21.97
CA ALA A 233 -35.58 -7.43 -23.05
C ALA A 233 -35.29 -6.03 -22.51
N ILE A 234 -34.52 -5.26 -23.26
CA ILE A 234 -34.29 -3.85 -22.96
C ILE A 234 -35.55 -3.09 -23.36
N ASP A 235 -36.08 -2.32 -22.42
CA ASP A 235 -37.10 -1.32 -22.73
C ASP A 235 -36.39 -0.12 -23.38
N GLU A 236 -36.51 -0.01 -24.71
CA GLU A 236 -35.80 1.02 -25.47
C GLU A 236 -36.28 2.42 -25.12
N GLU A 237 -37.55 2.62 -24.77
CA GLU A 237 -38.12 3.91 -24.37
C GLU A 237 -37.57 4.35 -23.02
N ASP A 238 -37.53 3.46 -22.06
CA ASP A 238 -36.89 3.69 -20.73
C ASP A 238 -35.38 3.92 -20.85
N TYR A 239 -34.72 3.23 -21.78
CA TYR A 239 -33.30 3.42 -22.04
C TYR A 239 -32.99 4.81 -22.59
N GLU A 240 -33.71 5.25 -23.62
CA GLU A 240 -33.49 6.57 -24.20
C GLU A 240 -33.77 7.70 -23.21
N GLU A 241 -34.79 7.57 -22.36
CA GLU A 241 -35.06 8.52 -21.29
C GLU A 241 -33.91 8.60 -20.26
N LYS A 242 -33.38 7.45 -19.85
CA LYS A 242 -32.35 7.38 -18.80
C LYS A 242 -30.92 7.58 -19.31
N TYR A 243 -30.67 7.36 -20.60
CA TYR A 243 -29.32 7.41 -21.18
C TYR A 243 -28.52 8.68 -20.86
N PRO A 244 -29.07 9.92 -20.99
CA PRO A 244 -28.31 11.13 -20.70
C PRO A 244 -27.85 11.19 -19.24
N ASN A 245 -28.70 10.74 -18.32
CA ASN A 245 -28.40 10.72 -16.89
C ASN A 245 -27.34 9.65 -16.55
N ILE A 246 -27.49 8.45 -17.07
CA ILE A 246 -26.50 7.36 -16.91
C ILE A 246 -25.13 7.79 -17.46
N LYS A 247 -25.10 8.37 -18.65
CA LYS A 247 -23.86 8.90 -19.25
C LYS A 247 -23.19 9.95 -18.40
N SER A 248 -23.98 10.90 -17.87
CA SER A 248 -23.50 11.96 -16.99
C SER A 248 -22.91 11.39 -15.68
N GLN A 249 -23.61 10.45 -15.05
CA GLN A 249 -23.14 9.78 -13.84
C GLN A 249 -21.87 8.97 -14.07
N LEU A 250 -21.76 8.24 -15.18
CA LEU A 250 -20.56 7.50 -15.54
C LEU A 250 -19.35 8.42 -15.77
N LEU A 251 -19.56 9.54 -16.44
CA LEU A 251 -18.51 10.55 -16.65
C LEU A 251 -18.05 11.16 -15.32
N LEU A 252 -18.96 11.49 -14.42
CA LEU A 252 -18.66 11.98 -13.09
C LEU A 252 -17.91 10.92 -12.26
N SER A 253 -18.38 9.67 -12.25
CA SER A 253 -17.72 8.60 -11.50
C SER A 253 -16.30 8.36 -12.01
N LYS A 254 -16.06 8.33 -13.31
CA LYS A 254 -14.71 8.23 -13.89
C LYS A 254 -13.81 9.40 -13.52
N ARG A 255 -14.39 10.60 -13.39
CA ARG A 255 -13.64 11.81 -13.03
C ARG A 255 -13.20 11.82 -11.57
N PHE A 256 -14.04 11.29 -10.66
CA PHE A 256 -13.80 11.30 -9.21
C PHE A 256 -13.28 9.98 -8.63
N SER A 257 -13.43 8.86 -9.29
CA SER A 257 -13.05 7.53 -8.79
C SER A 257 -11.60 7.12 -9.05
N GLY A 258 -10.71 8.08 -9.28
CA GLY A 258 -9.27 7.76 -9.45
C GLY A 258 -8.90 7.17 -10.82
N GLY A 259 -9.80 7.12 -11.78
CA GLY A 259 -9.50 6.62 -13.13
C GLY A 259 -8.32 7.34 -13.81
N TYR A 260 -8.09 8.62 -13.46
CA TYR A 260 -6.89 9.34 -13.88
C TYR A 260 -5.61 8.76 -13.26
N ASN A 261 -5.64 8.43 -11.98
CA ASN A 261 -4.49 7.87 -11.28
C ASN A 261 -4.18 6.44 -11.77
N GLU A 262 -5.21 5.66 -12.08
CA GLU A 262 -5.07 4.31 -12.63
C GLU A 262 -4.53 4.35 -14.07
N TRP A 263 -5.04 5.26 -14.90
CA TRP A 263 -4.50 5.53 -16.23
C TRP A 263 -3.04 6.01 -16.16
N LEU A 264 -2.72 6.91 -15.23
CA LEU A 264 -1.36 7.42 -15.05
C LEU A 264 -0.41 6.30 -14.58
N ARG A 265 -0.86 5.43 -13.69
CA ARG A 265 -0.10 4.25 -13.24
C ARG A 265 0.17 3.30 -14.40
N SER A 266 -0.86 2.92 -15.14
CA SER A 266 -0.72 2.07 -16.34
C SER A 266 0.21 2.67 -17.38
N ARG A 267 0.22 3.99 -17.53
CA ARG A 267 1.18 4.67 -18.43
C ARG A 267 2.59 4.61 -17.89
N LYS A 268 2.79 4.78 -16.59
CA LYS A 268 4.13 4.69 -15.96
C LYS A 268 4.71 3.28 -16.03
N GLU A 269 3.89 2.25 -15.91
CA GLU A 269 4.30 0.85 -16.04
C GLU A 269 4.78 0.51 -17.46
N ASN A 270 4.30 1.24 -18.48
CA ASN A 270 4.63 1.02 -19.89
C ASN A 270 5.63 2.04 -20.47
N ILE A 271 6.21 2.89 -19.64
CA ILE A 271 7.20 3.91 -20.06
C ILE A 271 8.43 3.76 -19.18
N GLU A 272 9.57 3.64 -19.80
CA GLU A 272 10.86 3.72 -19.11
C GLU A 272 11.05 5.18 -18.65
N VAL A 273 11.12 5.38 -17.32
CA VAL A 273 11.26 6.70 -16.71
C VAL A 273 12.68 6.84 -16.20
N GLU A 274 13.47 7.66 -16.86
CA GLU A 274 14.77 8.07 -16.36
C GLU A 274 14.63 9.32 -15.48
N ASP A 275 14.99 9.20 -14.21
CA ASP A 275 14.93 10.31 -13.25
C ASP A 275 16.30 10.95 -13.08
N TRP A 276 16.53 12.06 -13.73
CA TRP A 276 17.77 12.84 -13.69
C TRP A 276 17.77 13.93 -12.62
N ARG A 277 16.72 14.02 -11.80
CA ARG A 277 16.60 15.09 -10.77
C ARG A 277 17.73 15.03 -9.74
N HIS A 278 18.31 13.88 -9.50
CA HIS A 278 19.46 13.72 -8.59
C HIS A 278 20.73 14.45 -9.06
N LEU A 279 20.80 14.84 -10.34
CA LEU A 279 21.93 15.64 -10.88
C LEU A 279 21.72 17.15 -10.73
N ILE A 280 20.52 17.59 -10.38
CA ILE A 280 20.15 19.01 -10.36
C ILE A 280 19.93 19.53 -8.92
N TYR A 281 19.61 18.63 -7.96
CA TYR A 281 19.29 18.98 -6.58
C TYR A 281 20.12 18.19 -5.56
#